data_ffe4b63721f9ae7449132dc6e38963e0
#
_entry.id   ffe4b63721f9ae7449132dc6e38963e0
#
_cell.length_a   1.000
_cell.length_b   1.000
_cell.length_c   1.000
_cell.angle_alpha   90.00
_cell.angle_beta   90.00
_cell.angle_gamma   90.00
#
_symmetry.space_group_name_H-M   'P 1'
#
loop_
_entity.id
_entity.type
_entity.pdbx_description
1 polymer ?
#
loop_
_entity_poly.entity_id
_entity_poly.type
_entity_poly.pdbx_seq_one_letter_code
_entity_poly.pdbx_strand_id
1 'polypeptide(L)'
;MSRRFARAALALAALSTPGRASADAPEGSMRWVQTGGVPFPAGVKSVLITRDDQPLAREPRGDAARRGSALGGVALPVYGVRPGGVGCPGRWLLVGPQAWLCQNQAQLSAGEPLAPGGWPPRPPDGLPFRYYFVGKGGTQAYARVEFADDAAPERELEPGFALAIVEERTKGGQSYGRSRRGLWVPMRDLLPARATSFRGEAVEGDKLDVAFTYLDKTPVYPRPEPSARPTAAPLKRLRSLRVLEETGRGGGVYYRVGEGEWVRAADVRRPLKAPPPADALPGEKWVDVELATQTLVAYEGPRPVYATLVSTGRGAQGTDTATPRGVHRVWVKLVSSTMDNLEDEDAASHYAIEDVPYVQFFAKAVGFHGTFWHDGFGRVRSHGCVNLSPLDAQWLFDFTGPRLPAGWTGVLPTEFEPGVLVRVR
;
A
#
# COMPACT_ATOMS: atom_id res chain seq x y z
N MET A 1 -23.86 -44.78 68.17
CA MET A 1 -24.47 -43.93 67.14
C MET A 1 -23.95 -42.52 67.33
N SER A 2 -22.85 -42.19 66.79
CA SER A 2 -22.25 -40.84 66.97
C SER A 2 -21.58 -40.41 65.63
N ARG A 3 -22.13 -39.42 65.02
CA ARG A 3 -21.62 -38.80 63.80
C ARG A 3 -20.55 -37.78 64.14
N ARG A 4 -19.30 -38.00 63.69
CA ARG A 4 -18.25 -37.01 63.77
C ARG A 4 -18.25 -36.17 62.50
N PHE A 5 -18.40 -34.84 62.66
CA PHE A 5 -18.24 -33.84 61.63
C PHE A 5 -16.75 -33.58 61.44
N ALA A 6 -16.24 -33.79 60.23
CA ALA A 6 -14.93 -33.34 59.82
C ALA A 6 -15.06 -31.92 59.26
N ARG A 7 -14.35 -30.95 59.84
CA ARG A 7 -14.18 -29.58 59.30
C ARG A 7 -13.13 -29.59 58.21
N ALA A 8 -13.54 -29.31 57.02
CA ALA A 8 -12.60 -28.98 55.91
C ALA A 8 -12.24 -27.50 55.96
N ALA A 9 -10.95 -27.21 56.11
CA ALA A 9 -10.41 -25.88 55.98
C ALA A 9 -10.29 -25.50 54.51
N LEU A 10 -11.04 -24.47 54.07
CA LEU A 10 -10.83 -23.86 52.74
C LEU A 10 -9.59 -23.00 52.78
N ALA A 11 -8.56 -23.38 52.03
CA ALA A 11 -7.46 -22.51 51.71
C ALA A 11 -7.90 -21.57 50.57
N LEU A 12 -8.02 -20.26 50.81
CA LEU A 12 -8.18 -19.23 49.79
C LEU A 12 -6.83 -19.15 49.02
N ALA A 13 -6.82 -19.69 47.81
CA ALA A 13 -5.80 -19.37 46.83
C ALA A 13 -6.09 -17.97 46.27
N ALA A 14 -5.22 -17.01 46.58
CA ALA A 14 -5.26 -15.70 45.97
C ALA A 14 -4.92 -15.86 44.48
N LEU A 15 -5.92 -15.73 43.61
CA LEU A 15 -5.76 -15.58 42.18
C LEU A 15 -5.19 -14.19 41.91
N SER A 16 -3.88 -14.11 41.69
CA SER A 16 -3.25 -12.93 41.10
C SER A 16 -3.79 -12.75 39.68
N THR A 17 -4.65 -11.78 39.49
CA THR A 17 -5.05 -11.31 38.17
C THR A 17 -3.82 -10.84 37.43
N PRO A 18 -3.58 -11.28 36.18
CA PRO A 18 -2.54 -10.68 35.36
C PRO A 18 -2.94 -9.21 35.14
N GLY A 19 -2.06 -8.31 35.56
CA GLY A 19 -2.22 -6.88 35.35
C GLY A 19 -2.50 -6.63 33.87
N ARG A 20 -3.60 -5.96 33.57
CA ARG A 20 -3.87 -5.35 32.27
C ARG A 20 -2.65 -4.46 31.97
N ALA A 21 -1.86 -4.85 30.95
CA ALA A 21 -0.90 -3.94 30.37
C ALA A 21 -1.70 -2.72 29.88
N SER A 22 -1.51 -1.57 30.51
CA SER A 22 -2.14 -0.34 30.11
C SER A 22 -1.61 0.02 28.71
N ALA A 23 -2.51 0.11 27.78
CA ALA A 23 -2.26 0.42 26.37
C ALA A 23 -1.99 1.91 26.11
N ASP A 24 -1.71 2.68 27.15
CA ASP A 24 -1.43 4.12 27.08
C ASP A 24 -0.07 4.47 27.68
N ALA A 25 1.00 4.05 26.97
CA ALA A 25 2.25 4.78 27.08
C ALA A 25 2.17 5.96 26.11
N PRO A 26 2.37 7.22 26.55
CA PRO A 26 2.35 8.34 25.64
C PRO A 26 3.43 8.15 24.56
N GLU A 27 3.02 8.29 23.30
CA GLU A 27 3.91 8.35 22.15
C GLU A 27 4.90 9.50 22.38
N GLY A 28 6.10 9.21 22.86
CA GLY A 28 7.12 10.24 23.11
C GLY A 28 8.21 9.89 24.11
N SER A 29 8.06 8.83 24.90
CA SER A 29 9.10 8.42 25.86
C SER A 29 9.55 6.98 25.68
N MET A 30 10.08 6.65 24.50
CA MET A 30 10.71 5.35 24.34
C MET A 30 12.06 5.32 25.06
N ARG A 31 12.05 4.70 26.22
CA ARG A 31 13.26 4.47 27.00
C ARG A 31 14.08 3.36 26.35
N TRP A 32 15.38 3.59 26.25
CA TRP A 32 16.37 2.62 25.84
C TRP A 32 16.26 1.32 26.63
N VAL A 33 16.13 0.22 25.96
CA VAL A 33 16.26 -1.11 26.55
C VAL A 33 17.66 -1.62 26.25
N GLN A 34 18.51 -1.64 27.23
CA GLN A 34 19.83 -2.26 27.11
C GLN A 34 19.67 -3.79 27.06
N THR A 35 19.90 -4.39 25.91
CA THR A 35 19.91 -5.83 25.75
C THR A 35 21.35 -6.34 25.66
N GLY A 36 21.76 -7.21 26.58
CA GLY A 36 23.09 -7.85 26.56
C GLY A 36 24.22 -7.05 27.20
N GLY A 37 23.95 -6.07 28.10
CA GLY A 37 24.98 -5.42 28.92
C GLY A 37 25.96 -4.50 28.16
N VAL A 38 25.70 -4.16 26.90
CA VAL A 38 26.55 -3.28 26.10
C VAL A 38 26.19 -1.83 26.37
N PRO A 39 27.11 -1.00 26.91
CA PRO A 39 26.81 0.41 27.15
C PRO A 39 26.61 1.15 25.82
N PHE A 40 25.61 2.01 25.79
CA PHE A 40 25.35 2.89 24.65
C PHE A 40 25.92 4.29 24.96
N PRO A 41 26.47 5.01 23.96
CA PRO A 41 27.04 6.33 24.21
C PRO A 41 26.02 7.30 24.79
N ALA A 42 26.41 8.06 25.81
CA ALA A 42 25.56 9.09 26.40
C ALA A 42 25.16 10.14 25.36
N GLY A 43 23.92 10.62 25.44
CA GLY A 43 23.40 11.69 24.57
C GLY A 43 22.95 11.22 23.17
N VAL A 44 23.10 9.95 22.81
CA VAL A 44 22.55 9.43 21.54
C VAL A 44 21.07 9.14 21.70
N LYS A 45 20.24 9.68 20.79
CA LYS A 45 18.78 9.50 20.77
C LYS A 45 18.29 8.71 19.59
N SER A 46 19.04 8.75 18.50
CA SER A 46 18.64 8.13 17.22
C SER A 46 19.86 7.64 16.44
N VAL A 47 19.56 7.00 15.32
CA VAL A 47 20.57 6.62 14.33
C VAL A 47 20.15 7.16 12.97
N LEU A 48 21.03 7.98 12.37
CA LEU A 48 20.83 8.56 11.04
C LEU A 48 21.19 7.52 9.97
N ILE A 49 20.24 7.22 9.09
CA ILE A 49 20.43 6.35 7.95
C ILE A 49 21.15 7.11 6.85
N THR A 50 22.28 6.58 6.36
CA THR A 50 23.17 7.28 5.42
C THR A 50 22.98 6.91 3.97
N ARG A 51 22.22 5.85 3.68
CA ARG A 51 21.93 5.41 2.30
C ARG A 51 20.46 5.06 2.13
N ASP A 52 19.94 5.27 0.93
CA ASP A 52 18.61 4.85 0.57
C ASP A 52 18.47 3.32 0.60
N ASP A 53 17.25 2.88 0.91
CA ASP A 53 16.85 1.48 0.98
C ASP A 53 17.75 0.62 1.88
N GLN A 54 18.21 1.21 3.02
CA GLN A 54 19.06 0.52 3.99
C GLN A 54 18.37 -0.73 4.53
N PRO A 55 18.90 -1.95 4.27
CA PRO A 55 18.31 -3.17 4.79
C PRO A 55 18.32 -3.22 6.31
N LEU A 56 17.22 -3.70 6.87
CA LEU A 56 17.05 -4.01 8.29
C LEU A 56 16.90 -5.52 8.45
N ALA A 57 17.72 -6.11 9.30
CA ALA A 57 17.76 -7.55 9.54
C ALA A 57 16.70 -7.94 10.59
N ARG A 58 16.11 -9.13 10.45
CA ARG A 58 15.14 -9.64 11.43
C ARG A 58 15.78 -10.00 12.77
N GLU A 59 17.03 -10.39 12.77
CA GLU A 59 17.84 -10.79 13.92
C GLU A 59 19.21 -10.08 13.88
N PRO A 60 19.91 -9.92 15.02
CA PRO A 60 21.22 -9.28 15.10
C PRO A 60 22.34 -10.18 14.59
N ARG A 61 22.30 -10.56 13.32
CA ARG A 61 23.32 -11.36 12.62
C ARG A 61 23.31 -11.07 11.12
N GLY A 62 24.47 -11.22 10.48
CA GLY A 62 24.68 -10.76 9.10
C GLY A 62 23.96 -11.57 8.03
N ASP A 63 23.60 -12.82 8.31
CA ASP A 63 22.85 -13.75 7.43
C ASP A 63 21.35 -13.81 7.74
N ALA A 64 20.88 -12.95 8.66
CA ALA A 64 19.46 -12.93 9.02
C ALA A 64 18.58 -12.46 7.86
N ALA A 65 17.38 -13.00 7.78
CA ALA A 65 16.38 -12.57 6.82
C ALA A 65 16.08 -11.07 6.95
N ARG A 66 15.77 -10.42 5.84
CA ARG A 66 15.35 -9.01 5.80
C ARG A 66 14.00 -8.85 6.52
N ARG A 67 13.91 -7.86 7.40
CA ARG A 67 12.65 -7.42 8.04
C ARG A 67 12.02 -6.25 7.30
N GLY A 68 12.83 -5.42 6.72
CA GLY A 68 12.40 -4.23 6.00
C GLY A 68 13.58 -3.44 5.47
N SER A 69 13.30 -2.20 5.11
CA SER A 69 14.29 -1.23 4.69
C SER A 69 13.95 0.17 5.17
N ALA A 70 14.97 0.99 5.36
CA ALA A 70 14.86 2.36 5.83
C ALA A 70 15.26 3.36 4.76
N LEU A 71 14.65 4.55 4.80
CA LEU A 71 14.94 5.67 3.92
C LEU A 71 16.25 6.36 4.34
N GLY A 72 17.08 6.72 3.38
CA GLY A 72 18.25 7.55 3.59
C GLY A 72 17.89 8.94 4.10
N GLY A 73 18.73 9.51 4.95
CA GLY A 73 18.50 10.83 5.54
C GLY A 73 17.54 10.88 6.73
N VAL A 74 16.90 9.75 7.10
CA VAL A 74 16.01 9.73 8.30
C VAL A 74 16.75 9.29 9.54
N ALA A 75 16.32 9.80 10.68
CA ALA A 75 16.77 9.39 12.00
C ALA A 75 15.79 8.34 12.57
N LEU A 76 16.24 7.12 12.77
CA LEU A 76 15.45 6.06 13.38
C LEU A 76 15.68 5.99 14.89
N PRO A 77 14.66 5.65 15.70
CA PRO A 77 14.81 5.38 17.11
C PRO A 77 15.72 4.17 17.35
N VAL A 78 16.38 4.10 18.49
CA VAL A 78 17.10 2.91 18.92
C VAL A 78 16.48 2.39 20.21
N TYR A 79 15.96 1.18 20.17
CA TYR A 79 15.27 0.55 21.31
C TYR A 79 16.16 -0.38 22.12
N GLY A 80 17.28 -0.81 21.56
CA GLY A 80 18.19 -1.73 22.22
C GLY A 80 19.49 -1.88 21.45
N VAL A 81 20.49 -2.46 22.14
CA VAL A 81 21.84 -2.67 21.61
C VAL A 81 22.31 -4.08 21.98
N ARG A 82 22.95 -4.75 21.03
CA ARG A 82 23.66 -6.02 21.27
C ARG A 82 25.12 -5.92 20.80
N PRO A 83 26.03 -6.74 21.35
CA PRO A 83 27.38 -6.86 20.84
C PRO A 83 27.35 -7.21 19.34
N GLY A 84 28.36 -6.75 18.62
CA GLY A 84 28.60 -7.17 17.25
C GLY A 84 28.96 -8.65 17.15
N GLY A 85 29.21 -9.08 15.93
CA GLY A 85 29.51 -10.47 15.61
C GLY A 85 29.65 -10.66 14.12
N VAL A 86 29.35 -11.87 13.64
CA VAL A 86 29.40 -12.19 12.22
C VAL A 86 28.51 -11.22 11.43
N GLY A 87 29.11 -10.53 10.47
CA GLY A 87 28.42 -9.53 9.62
C GLY A 87 28.26 -8.13 10.24
N CYS A 88 28.69 -7.93 11.51
CA CYS A 88 28.70 -6.60 12.12
C CYS A 88 29.89 -6.44 13.07
N PRO A 89 30.97 -5.77 12.67
CA PRO A 89 32.15 -5.57 13.53
C PRO A 89 31.91 -4.58 14.68
N GLY A 90 30.83 -3.78 14.61
CA GLY A 90 30.45 -2.82 15.64
C GLY A 90 29.43 -3.37 16.63
N ARG A 91 28.26 -2.75 16.67
CA ARG A 91 27.11 -3.15 17.51
C ARG A 91 25.90 -3.36 16.64
N TRP A 92 25.02 -4.24 17.06
CA TRP A 92 23.67 -4.34 16.51
C TRP A 92 22.73 -3.41 17.25
N LEU A 93 22.01 -2.58 16.49
CA LEU A 93 21.03 -1.60 16.99
C LEU A 93 19.63 -2.09 16.65
N LEU A 94 18.76 -2.23 17.64
CA LEU A 94 17.34 -2.50 17.45
C LEU A 94 16.64 -1.20 17.09
N VAL A 95 16.22 -1.04 15.84
CA VAL A 95 15.67 0.21 15.29
C VAL A 95 14.18 0.15 14.95
N GLY A 96 13.53 -0.94 15.32
CA GLY A 96 12.10 -1.14 15.10
C GLY A 96 11.66 -2.54 15.52
N PRO A 97 10.38 -2.89 15.34
CA PRO A 97 9.85 -4.21 15.69
C PRO A 97 10.59 -5.33 14.92
N GLN A 98 11.35 -6.16 15.63
CA GLN A 98 12.20 -7.22 15.07
C GLN A 98 13.12 -6.70 13.95
N ALA A 99 13.68 -5.51 14.10
CA ALA A 99 14.50 -4.87 13.09
C ALA A 99 15.84 -4.42 13.64
N TRP A 100 16.89 -5.01 13.12
CA TRP A 100 18.26 -4.78 13.54
C TRP A 100 19.09 -4.15 12.43
N LEU A 101 19.93 -3.21 12.81
CA LEU A 101 20.89 -2.53 11.95
C LEU A 101 22.28 -2.61 12.54
N CYS A 102 23.29 -2.92 11.72
CA CYS A 102 24.67 -2.80 12.18
C CYS A 102 25.08 -1.32 12.30
N GLN A 103 25.64 -0.93 13.44
CA GLN A 103 26.07 0.45 13.71
C GLN A 103 26.96 1.02 12.60
N ASN A 104 27.80 0.19 11.98
CA ASN A 104 28.73 0.64 10.91
C ASN A 104 28.02 1.06 9.61
N GLN A 105 26.70 0.81 9.51
CA GLN A 105 25.87 1.16 8.35
C GLN A 105 25.07 2.46 8.57
N ALA A 106 25.27 3.15 9.68
CA ALA A 106 24.54 4.35 10.02
C ALA A 106 25.36 5.24 10.98
N GLN A 107 24.91 6.47 11.22
CA GLN A 107 25.57 7.42 12.11
C GLN A 107 24.76 7.57 13.40
N LEU A 108 25.44 7.48 14.55
CA LEU A 108 24.82 7.81 15.83
C LEU A 108 24.50 9.30 15.90
N SER A 109 23.31 9.66 16.37
CA SER A 109 22.82 11.03 16.40
C SER A 109 22.22 11.40 17.76
N ALA A 110 22.51 12.63 18.22
CA ALA A 110 21.83 13.24 19.35
C ALA A 110 20.46 13.87 18.97
N GLY A 111 20.12 13.91 17.67
CA GLY A 111 18.84 14.41 17.17
C GLY A 111 17.69 13.47 17.52
N GLU A 112 16.49 14.05 17.64
CA GLU A 112 15.28 13.27 17.86
C GLU A 112 15.00 12.35 16.65
N PRO A 113 14.46 11.13 16.87
CA PRO A 113 14.03 10.26 15.78
C PRO A 113 12.82 10.84 15.05
N LEU A 114 12.62 10.39 13.82
CA LEU A 114 11.44 10.76 13.04
C LEU A 114 10.15 10.42 13.81
N ALA A 115 9.27 11.40 13.94
CA ALA A 115 7.99 11.20 14.62
C ALA A 115 7.08 10.22 13.87
N PRO A 116 6.32 9.35 14.55
CA PRO A 116 5.49 8.31 13.91
C PRO A 116 4.42 8.84 12.95
N GLY A 117 3.87 10.02 13.19
CA GLY A 117 2.68 10.53 12.49
C GLY A 117 2.88 11.05 11.07
N GLY A 118 4.11 11.23 10.60
CA GLY A 118 4.39 11.89 9.31
C GLY A 118 4.83 10.96 8.18
N TRP A 119 4.81 9.63 8.36
CA TRP A 119 5.36 8.70 7.40
C TRP A 119 4.45 7.49 7.12
N PRO A 120 4.32 7.02 5.86
CA PRO A 120 4.72 7.73 4.63
C PRO A 120 3.90 9.02 4.44
N PRO A 121 4.36 9.97 3.60
CA PRO A 121 3.56 11.15 3.28
C PRO A 121 2.16 10.77 2.77
N ARG A 122 1.14 11.48 3.21
CA ARG A 122 -0.27 11.24 2.83
C ARG A 122 -0.86 12.50 2.19
N PRO A 123 -0.46 12.81 0.96
CA PRO A 123 -1.01 13.94 0.25
C PRO A 123 -2.48 13.71 -0.11
N PRO A 124 -3.26 14.78 -0.30
CA PRO A 124 -4.71 14.70 -0.53
C PRO A 124 -5.08 14.03 -1.85
N ASP A 125 -4.16 13.91 -2.80
CA ASP A 125 -4.33 13.20 -4.08
C ASP A 125 -3.82 11.75 -4.05
N GLY A 126 -3.26 11.31 -2.91
CA GLY A 126 -2.71 9.97 -2.73
C GLY A 126 -1.37 9.73 -3.44
N LEU A 127 -0.70 10.76 -3.96
CA LEU A 127 0.58 10.65 -4.64
C LEU A 127 1.74 11.10 -3.74
N PRO A 128 2.57 10.17 -3.20
CA PRO A 128 3.64 10.52 -2.26
C PRO A 128 4.76 11.37 -2.87
N PHE A 129 4.83 11.44 -4.21
CA PHE A 129 5.81 12.21 -4.96
C PHE A 129 5.13 13.04 -6.06
N ARG A 130 5.87 13.97 -6.66
CA ARG A 130 5.43 14.68 -7.86
C ARG A 130 5.80 13.85 -9.08
N TYR A 131 4.80 13.30 -9.76
CA TYR A 131 4.98 12.45 -10.93
C TYR A 131 4.82 13.23 -12.22
N TYR A 132 5.64 12.88 -13.20
CA TYR A 132 5.63 13.44 -14.54
C TYR A 132 5.79 12.34 -15.57
N PHE A 133 5.14 12.49 -16.71
CA PHE A 133 5.35 11.65 -17.88
C PHE A 133 6.33 12.29 -18.83
N VAL A 134 7.20 11.50 -19.42
CA VAL A 134 8.01 11.91 -20.56
C VAL A 134 7.09 12.20 -21.75
N GLY A 135 7.23 13.39 -22.33
CA GLY A 135 6.43 13.83 -23.47
C GLY A 135 6.71 13.05 -24.76
N LYS A 136 5.94 13.30 -25.81
CA LYS A 136 5.99 12.55 -27.07
C LYS A 136 7.35 12.56 -27.79
N GLY A 137 8.20 13.54 -27.49
CA GLY A 137 9.57 13.64 -28.06
C GLY A 137 10.61 12.79 -27.36
N GLY A 138 10.27 12.09 -26.27
CA GLY A 138 11.26 11.52 -25.38
C GLY A 138 12.01 12.61 -24.60
N THR A 139 13.06 12.24 -23.86
CA THR A 139 13.96 13.17 -23.20
C THR A 139 15.30 12.53 -22.92
N GLN A 140 16.32 13.36 -22.70
CA GLN A 140 17.64 12.94 -22.27
C GLN A 140 17.77 13.13 -20.77
N ALA A 141 18.39 12.16 -20.10
CA ALA A 141 18.64 12.17 -18.68
C ALA A 141 20.14 12.21 -18.38
N TYR A 142 20.55 13.00 -17.40
CA TYR A 142 21.92 13.28 -17.04
C TYR A 142 22.21 12.89 -15.60
N ALA A 143 23.40 12.36 -15.31
CA ALA A 143 23.82 12.05 -13.95
C ALA A 143 23.96 13.30 -13.07
N ARG A 144 24.28 14.45 -13.67
CA ARG A 144 24.47 15.74 -12.99
C ARG A 144 23.87 16.86 -13.83
N VAL A 145 23.24 17.82 -13.17
CA VAL A 145 22.65 18.98 -13.87
C VAL A 145 23.68 19.83 -14.60
N GLU A 146 24.92 19.87 -14.10
CA GLU A 146 26.03 20.59 -14.71
C GLU A 146 26.39 20.03 -16.08
N PHE A 147 26.11 18.78 -16.38
CA PHE A 147 26.37 18.10 -17.64
C PHE A 147 25.23 18.23 -18.65
N ALA A 148 24.05 18.67 -18.20
CA ALA A 148 22.91 18.81 -19.10
C ALA A 148 23.23 19.75 -20.26
N ASP A 149 22.90 19.31 -21.48
CA ASP A 149 23.12 19.99 -22.76
C ASP A 149 24.60 20.18 -23.19
N ASP A 150 25.59 19.91 -22.31
CA ASP A 150 27.03 20.11 -22.60
C ASP A 150 27.78 18.77 -22.74
N ALA A 151 27.18 17.65 -22.29
CA ALA A 151 27.79 16.33 -22.34
C ALA A 151 26.82 15.29 -22.88
N ALA A 152 27.33 14.11 -23.21
CA ALA A 152 26.49 12.98 -23.59
C ALA A 152 25.52 12.61 -22.43
N PRO A 153 24.26 12.31 -22.72
CA PRO A 153 23.32 11.88 -21.71
C PRO A 153 23.72 10.52 -21.14
N GLU A 154 23.40 10.30 -19.87
CA GLU A 154 23.54 9.01 -19.22
C GLU A 154 22.56 7.99 -19.84
N ARG A 155 21.38 8.47 -20.22
CA ARG A 155 20.30 7.65 -20.75
C ARG A 155 19.30 8.50 -21.55
N GLU A 156 18.71 7.89 -22.57
CA GLU A 156 17.52 8.37 -23.22
C GLU A 156 16.26 7.74 -22.56
N LEU A 157 15.21 8.53 -22.38
CA LEU A 157 13.95 8.09 -21.82
C LEU A 157 12.84 8.20 -22.87
N GLU A 158 12.13 7.11 -23.05
CA GLU A 158 11.07 6.98 -24.04
C GLU A 158 9.80 7.76 -23.66
N PRO A 159 8.99 8.17 -24.64
CA PRO A 159 7.68 8.76 -24.40
C PRO A 159 6.80 7.89 -23.52
N GLY A 160 6.13 8.50 -22.55
CA GLY A 160 5.21 7.82 -21.64
C GLY A 160 5.87 7.19 -20.43
N PHE A 161 7.20 7.14 -20.32
CA PHE A 161 7.85 6.80 -19.07
C PHE A 161 7.45 7.80 -17.97
N ALA A 162 7.27 7.34 -16.74
CA ALA A 162 6.89 8.19 -15.62
C ALA A 162 8.03 8.30 -14.60
N LEU A 163 8.31 9.53 -14.19
CA LEU A 163 9.38 9.91 -13.26
C LEU A 163 8.79 10.50 -11.98
N ALA A 164 9.39 10.16 -10.85
CA ALA A 164 9.11 10.79 -9.55
C ALA A 164 10.15 11.89 -9.30
N ILE A 165 9.77 13.16 -9.50
CA ILE A 165 10.67 14.31 -9.37
C ILE A 165 10.70 14.80 -7.91
N VAL A 166 11.92 14.89 -7.35
CA VAL A 166 12.14 15.26 -5.94
C VAL A 166 12.86 16.59 -5.75
N GLU A 167 13.53 17.08 -6.78
CA GLU A 167 14.27 18.34 -6.74
C GLU A 167 14.18 19.03 -8.09
N GLU A 168 14.20 20.36 -8.11
CA GLU A 168 14.31 21.15 -9.32
C GLU A 168 15.47 22.14 -9.21
N ARG A 169 16.23 22.30 -10.29
CA ARG A 169 17.31 23.30 -10.42
C ARG A 169 17.24 23.99 -11.78
N THR A 170 17.74 25.21 -11.82
CA THR A 170 17.86 25.97 -13.06
C THR A 170 19.31 26.01 -13.51
N LYS A 171 19.58 25.70 -14.79
CA LYS A 171 20.88 25.86 -15.48
C LYS A 171 20.64 26.56 -16.81
N GLY A 172 21.37 27.62 -17.11
CA GLY A 172 21.26 28.31 -18.40
C GLY A 172 19.85 28.85 -18.71
N GLY A 173 19.07 29.21 -17.69
CA GLY A 173 17.67 29.66 -17.86
C GLY A 173 16.65 28.53 -18.06
N GLN A 174 17.06 27.27 -18.05
CA GLN A 174 16.19 26.11 -18.16
C GLN A 174 16.02 25.38 -16.82
N SER A 175 14.82 24.87 -16.55
CA SER A 175 14.53 24.07 -15.37
C SER A 175 14.76 22.58 -15.63
N TYR A 176 15.45 21.92 -14.71
CA TYR A 176 15.72 20.49 -14.70
C TYR A 176 15.15 19.88 -13.41
N GLY A 177 14.50 18.72 -13.56
CA GLY A 177 14.00 17.92 -12.43
C GLY A 177 14.92 16.75 -12.15
N ARG A 178 15.24 16.50 -10.88
CA ARG A 178 15.95 15.29 -10.46
C ARG A 178 14.95 14.22 -10.08
N SER A 179 15.02 13.08 -10.78
CA SER A 179 14.23 11.91 -10.42
C SER A 179 14.75 11.26 -9.11
N ARG A 180 13.92 10.46 -8.47
CA ARG A 180 14.35 9.67 -7.30
C ARG A 180 15.51 8.73 -7.59
N ARG A 181 15.68 8.32 -8.83
CA ARG A 181 16.83 7.53 -9.28
C ARG A 181 18.11 8.35 -9.47
N GLY A 182 18.04 9.67 -9.23
CA GLY A 182 19.18 10.57 -9.26
C GLY A 182 19.48 11.20 -10.62
N LEU A 183 18.70 10.90 -11.65
CA LEU A 183 18.88 11.45 -12.99
C LEU A 183 18.21 12.82 -13.11
N TRP A 184 18.89 13.75 -13.80
CA TRP A 184 18.37 15.07 -14.11
C TRP A 184 17.78 15.11 -15.51
N VAL A 185 16.57 15.62 -15.65
CA VAL A 185 15.82 15.69 -16.91
C VAL A 185 15.29 17.10 -17.14
N PRO A 186 15.26 17.62 -18.38
CA PRO A 186 14.66 18.92 -18.68
C PRO A 186 13.15 18.90 -18.36
N MET A 187 12.68 19.83 -17.52
CA MET A 187 11.25 19.91 -17.16
C MET A 187 10.35 20.27 -18.35
N ARG A 188 10.90 20.93 -19.40
CA ARG A 188 10.17 21.23 -20.64
C ARG A 188 9.67 19.99 -21.39
N ASP A 189 10.34 18.85 -21.22
CA ASP A 189 10.01 17.60 -21.88
C ASP A 189 9.04 16.73 -21.06
N LEU A 190 8.65 17.22 -19.89
CA LEU A 190 7.82 16.49 -18.93
C LEU A 190 6.41 17.05 -18.82
N LEU A 191 5.44 16.16 -18.71
CA LEU A 191 4.03 16.48 -18.51
C LEU A 191 3.61 16.05 -17.09
N PRO A 192 3.05 16.93 -16.25
CA PRO A 192 2.65 16.56 -14.91
C PRO A 192 1.55 15.49 -14.92
N ALA A 193 1.74 14.42 -14.15
CA ALA A 193 0.71 13.42 -13.93
C ALA A 193 -0.42 14.01 -13.08
N ARG A 194 -1.65 13.57 -13.38
CA ARG A 194 -2.84 13.96 -12.63
C ARG A 194 -3.54 12.70 -12.15
N ALA A 195 -3.54 12.49 -10.84
CA ALA A 195 -4.31 11.42 -10.24
C ALA A 195 -5.82 11.65 -10.42
N THR A 196 -6.56 10.56 -10.54
CA THR A 196 -8.01 10.62 -10.41
C THR A 196 -8.39 10.99 -8.97
N SER A 197 -9.47 11.73 -8.81
CA SER A 197 -10.09 11.99 -7.50
C SER A 197 -11.02 10.85 -7.04
N PHE A 198 -11.11 9.77 -7.81
CA PHE A 198 -11.93 8.62 -7.44
C PHE A 198 -11.41 8.00 -6.14
N ARG A 199 -12.37 7.72 -5.27
CA ARG A 199 -12.18 7.00 -4.02
C ARG A 199 -13.36 6.07 -3.81
N GLY A 200 -13.09 4.88 -3.26
CA GLY A 200 -14.11 3.94 -2.81
C GLY A 200 -14.88 4.46 -1.59
N GLU A 201 -15.78 3.65 -1.09
CA GLU A 201 -16.70 3.99 -0.01
C GLU A 201 -16.40 3.17 1.25
N ALA A 202 -16.40 3.85 2.40
CA ALA A 202 -16.46 3.20 3.70
C ALA A 202 -17.82 2.53 3.85
N VAL A 203 -17.83 1.30 4.36
CA VAL A 203 -19.06 0.53 4.58
C VAL A 203 -19.48 0.66 6.03
N GLU A 204 -20.68 1.19 6.24
CA GLU A 204 -21.28 1.28 7.56
C GLU A 204 -22.14 0.04 7.85
N GLY A 205 -21.93 -0.54 9.03
CA GLY A 205 -22.65 -1.74 9.44
C GLY A 205 -22.25 -2.97 8.62
N ASP A 206 -23.24 -3.78 8.21
CA ASP A 206 -23.01 -5.12 7.66
C ASP A 206 -23.46 -5.28 6.20
N LYS A 207 -23.93 -4.18 5.58
CA LYS A 207 -24.53 -4.19 4.25
C LYS A 207 -23.63 -3.51 3.23
N LEU A 208 -23.42 -4.16 2.10
CA LEU A 208 -22.77 -3.60 0.90
C LEU A 208 -23.84 -2.95 0.00
N ASP A 209 -24.39 -1.81 0.45
CA ASP A 209 -25.40 -1.06 -0.29
C ASP A 209 -24.75 -0.02 -1.24
N VAL A 210 -23.67 -0.40 -1.90
CA VAL A 210 -22.92 0.44 -2.82
C VAL A 210 -22.77 -0.20 -4.20
N ALA A 211 -22.87 0.60 -5.23
CA ALA A 211 -22.48 0.27 -6.60
C ALA A 211 -21.66 1.40 -7.19
N PHE A 212 -20.90 1.12 -8.24
CA PHE A 212 -20.03 2.10 -8.88
C PHE A 212 -20.31 2.15 -10.38
N THR A 213 -20.38 3.36 -10.93
CA THR A 213 -20.43 3.55 -12.39
C THR A 213 -19.05 3.29 -13.00
N TYR A 214 -18.98 2.47 -14.06
CA TYR A 214 -17.74 2.17 -14.78
C TYR A 214 -17.79 2.52 -16.26
N LEU A 215 -19.00 2.80 -16.77
CA LEU A 215 -19.23 3.28 -18.12
C LEU A 215 -19.03 4.81 -18.17
N ASP A 216 -18.56 5.33 -19.29
CA ASP A 216 -18.35 6.77 -19.46
C ASP A 216 -19.66 7.58 -19.33
N LYS A 217 -20.79 6.93 -19.67
CA LYS A 217 -22.15 7.44 -19.52
C LYS A 217 -23.05 6.28 -19.08
N THR A 218 -23.38 6.21 -17.79
CA THR A 218 -24.31 5.21 -17.25
C THR A 218 -25.74 5.74 -17.38
N PRO A 219 -26.62 5.05 -18.12
CA PRO A 219 -28.01 5.48 -18.30
C PRO A 219 -28.78 5.41 -16.96
N VAL A 220 -29.64 6.39 -16.74
CA VAL A 220 -30.58 6.45 -15.60
C VAL A 220 -31.99 6.28 -16.15
N TYR A 221 -32.79 5.44 -15.54
CA TYR A 221 -34.15 5.12 -15.94
C TYR A 221 -35.15 5.63 -14.90
N PRO A 222 -36.32 6.16 -15.28
CA PRO A 222 -37.34 6.62 -14.34
C PRO A 222 -38.08 5.46 -13.65
N ARG A 223 -37.99 4.24 -14.21
CA ARG A 223 -38.60 3.01 -13.66
C ARG A 223 -37.82 1.77 -14.16
N PRO A 224 -37.90 0.64 -13.38
CA PRO A 224 -37.10 -0.56 -13.65
C PRO A 224 -37.75 -1.48 -14.71
N GLU A 225 -37.94 -0.97 -15.90
CA GLU A 225 -38.59 -1.72 -16.99
C GLU A 225 -37.73 -1.69 -18.27
N PRO A 226 -37.64 -2.80 -19.02
CA PRO A 226 -36.89 -2.83 -20.27
C PRO A 226 -37.38 -1.82 -21.32
N SER A 227 -38.69 -1.50 -21.30
CA SER A 227 -39.32 -0.51 -22.18
C SER A 227 -39.06 0.94 -21.77
N ALA A 228 -38.57 1.19 -20.57
CA ALA A 228 -38.31 2.54 -20.11
C ALA A 228 -37.17 3.18 -20.92
N ARG A 229 -37.36 4.41 -21.35
CA ARG A 229 -36.32 5.22 -21.98
C ARG A 229 -35.48 5.88 -20.90
N PRO A 230 -34.13 5.93 -21.05
CA PRO A 230 -33.28 6.62 -20.09
C PRO A 230 -33.61 8.13 -20.07
N THR A 231 -33.34 8.76 -18.94
CA THR A 231 -33.38 10.21 -18.76
C THR A 231 -32.28 10.86 -19.61
N ALA A 232 -32.39 12.18 -19.87
CA ALA A 232 -31.41 12.91 -20.68
C ALA A 232 -30.03 13.06 -20.01
N ALA A 233 -29.92 12.89 -18.70
CA ALA A 233 -28.71 13.12 -17.92
C ALA A 233 -28.09 11.78 -17.41
N PRO A 234 -27.17 11.15 -18.17
CA PRO A 234 -26.48 9.96 -17.73
C PRO A 234 -25.48 10.29 -16.61
N LEU A 235 -25.22 9.32 -15.74
CA LEU A 235 -24.18 9.44 -14.73
C LEU A 235 -22.78 9.29 -15.34
N LYS A 236 -21.86 10.14 -14.89
CA LYS A 236 -20.45 10.05 -15.26
C LYS A 236 -19.81 8.80 -14.63
N ARG A 237 -18.73 8.33 -15.21
CA ARG A 237 -17.90 7.23 -14.68
C ARG A 237 -17.31 7.56 -13.31
N LEU A 238 -16.98 6.52 -12.53
CA LEU A 238 -16.31 6.59 -11.23
C LEU A 238 -17.11 7.34 -10.16
N ARG A 239 -18.44 7.17 -10.17
CA ARG A 239 -19.31 7.63 -9.10
C ARG A 239 -19.75 6.44 -8.25
N SER A 240 -19.72 6.61 -6.95
CA SER A 240 -20.40 5.72 -6.01
C SER A 240 -21.89 6.03 -5.99
N LEU A 241 -22.69 4.97 -5.89
CA LEU A 241 -24.15 5.01 -5.86
C LEU A 241 -24.63 4.20 -4.66
N ARG A 242 -25.47 4.77 -3.83
CA ARG A 242 -26.15 3.99 -2.79
C ARG A 242 -27.27 3.17 -3.42
N VAL A 243 -27.26 1.86 -3.20
CA VAL A 243 -28.30 0.95 -3.67
C VAL A 243 -29.41 0.88 -2.62
N LEU A 244 -30.54 1.48 -2.93
CA LEU A 244 -31.71 1.55 -2.03
C LEU A 244 -32.62 0.34 -2.18
N GLU A 245 -32.70 -0.21 -3.39
CA GLU A 245 -33.59 -1.33 -3.74
C GLU A 245 -33.04 -2.07 -4.95
N GLU A 246 -33.32 -3.37 -5.02
CA GLU A 246 -33.02 -4.22 -6.15
C GLU A 246 -34.32 -4.87 -6.65
N THR A 247 -34.56 -4.83 -7.95
CA THR A 247 -35.75 -5.46 -8.56
C THR A 247 -35.43 -6.07 -9.91
N GLY A 248 -36.26 -7.02 -10.34
CA GLY A 248 -36.09 -7.73 -11.60
C GLY A 248 -35.41 -9.08 -11.45
N ARG A 249 -35.17 -9.76 -12.60
CA ARG A 249 -34.52 -11.08 -12.68
C ARG A 249 -33.66 -11.17 -13.94
N GLY A 250 -32.58 -11.94 -13.86
CA GLY A 250 -31.68 -12.17 -14.99
C GLY A 250 -31.10 -10.88 -15.56
N GLY A 251 -31.06 -10.70 -16.84
CA GLY A 251 -30.54 -9.49 -17.51
C GLY A 251 -31.39 -8.23 -17.33
N GLY A 252 -32.57 -8.33 -16.67
CA GLY A 252 -33.46 -7.21 -16.36
C GLY A 252 -33.40 -6.76 -14.91
N VAL A 253 -32.28 -6.96 -14.19
CA VAL A 253 -32.10 -6.47 -12.81
C VAL A 253 -31.77 -4.98 -12.85
N TYR A 254 -32.45 -4.22 -11.98
CA TYR A 254 -32.25 -2.78 -11.79
C TYR A 254 -31.99 -2.47 -10.31
N TYR A 255 -31.18 -1.44 -10.07
CA TYR A 255 -30.93 -0.86 -8.75
C TYR A 255 -31.54 0.53 -8.69
N ARG A 256 -32.35 0.78 -7.64
CA ARG A 256 -32.80 2.14 -7.31
C ARG A 256 -31.68 2.88 -6.59
N VAL A 257 -31.26 4.00 -7.13
CA VAL A 257 -30.15 4.82 -6.62
C VAL A 257 -30.60 6.23 -6.18
N GLY A 258 -31.84 6.57 -6.41
CA GLY A 258 -32.49 7.81 -6.01
C GLY A 258 -34.01 7.71 -6.16
N GLU A 259 -34.72 8.80 -5.88
CA GLU A 259 -36.15 8.89 -6.11
C GLU A 259 -36.44 8.93 -7.62
N GLY A 260 -37.15 7.93 -8.13
CA GLY A 260 -37.37 7.79 -9.58
C GLY A 260 -36.10 7.59 -10.41
N GLU A 261 -34.98 7.21 -9.79
CA GLU A 261 -33.71 6.97 -10.45
C GLU A 261 -33.29 5.50 -10.33
N TRP A 262 -33.24 4.83 -11.47
CA TRP A 262 -32.86 3.43 -11.60
C TRP A 262 -31.71 3.25 -12.58
N VAL A 263 -30.77 2.36 -12.27
CA VAL A 263 -29.69 1.95 -13.16
C VAL A 263 -29.78 0.45 -13.39
N ARG A 264 -29.39 -0.02 -14.57
CA ARG A 264 -29.29 -1.48 -14.83
C ARG A 264 -28.10 -2.05 -14.07
N ALA A 265 -28.26 -3.21 -13.48
CA ALA A 265 -27.18 -3.92 -12.81
C ALA A 265 -25.97 -4.17 -13.74
N ALA A 266 -26.22 -4.42 -15.04
CA ALA A 266 -25.18 -4.60 -16.04
C ALA A 266 -24.34 -3.34 -16.34
N ASP A 267 -24.89 -2.15 -16.06
CA ASP A 267 -24.26 -0.86 -16.37
C ASP A 267 -23.42 -0.30 -15.20
N VAL A 268 -23.39 -1.01 -14.07
CA VAL A 268 -22.64 -0.65 -12.86
C VAL A 268 -21.84 -1.84 -12.34
N ARG A 269 -20.91 -1.58 -11.44
CA ARG A 269 -20.17 -2.59 -10.69
C ARG A 269 -20.66 -2.60 -9.25
N ARG A 270 -21.18 -3.71 -8.79
CA ARG A 270 -21.62 -3.87 -7.41
C ARG A 270 -20.77 -4.93 -6.73
N PRO A 271 -20.04 -4.57 -5.64
CA PRO A 271 -19.30 -5.54 -4.86
C PRO A 271 -20.28 -6.50 -4.17
N LEU A 272 -19.90 -7.76 -4.08
CA LEU A 272 -20.69 -8.80 -3.45
C LEU A 272 -20.09 -9.16 -2.09
N LYS A 273 -20.92 -9.18 -1.05
CA LYS A 273 -20.48 -9.67 0.26
C LYS A 273 -20.07 -11.13 0.18
N ALA A 274 -18.96 -11.45 0.83
CA ALA A 274 -18.41 -12.79 0.83
C ALA A 274 -18.05 -13.24 2.25
N PRO A 275 -18.13 -14.55 2.57
CA PRO A 275 -17.65 -15.07 3.84
C PRO A 275 -16.13 -15.02 3.89
N PRO A 276 -15.53 -14.94 5.10
CA PRO A 276 -14.08 -15.05 5.25
C PRO A 276 -13.52 -16.31 4.56
N PRO A 277 -12.31 -16.27 4.02
CA PRO A 277 -11.60 -17.48 3.57
C PRO A 277 -11.45 -18.49 4.72
N ALA A 278 -11.37 -19.79 4.38
CA ALA A 278 -11.22 -20.84 5.38
C ALA A 278 -9.97 -20.69 6.26
N ASP A 279 -8.92 -20.11 5.69
CA ASP A 279 -7.63 -19.88 6.38
C ASP A 279 -7.60 -18.58 7.22
N ALA A 280 -8.70 -17.82 7.24
CA ALA A 280 -8.78 -16.59 8.03
C ALA A 280 -8.96 -16.89 9.51
N LEU A 281 -8.17 -16.25 10.35
CA LEU A 281 -8.34 -16.32 11.79
C LEU A 281 -9.58 -15.51 12.24
N PRO A 282 -10.21 -15.85 13.38
CA PRO A 282 -11.31 -15.07 13.91
C PRO A 282 -10.96 -13.58 14.08
N GLY A 283 -11.72 -12.70 13.45
CA GLY A 283 -11.50 -11.25 13.48
C GLY A 283 -10.36 -10.74 12.62
N GLU A 284 -9.65 -11.60 11.88
CA GLU A 284 -8.56 -11.21 11.00
C GLU A 284 -9.05 -10.24 9.90
N LYS A 285 -8.22 -9.25 9.58
CA LYS A 285 -8.42 -8.40 8.41
C LYS A 285 -8.09 -9.17 7.15
N TRP A 286 -8.91 -9.01 6.12
CA TRP A 286 -8.67 -9.63 4.83
C TRP A 286 -9.28 -8.82 3.69
N VAL A 287 -8.87 -9.14 2.47
CA VAL A 287 -9.27 -8.43 1.25
C VAL A 287 -9.84 -9.44 0.25
N ASP A 288 -10.99 -9.11 -0.34
CA ASP A 288 -11.63 -9.87 -1.41
C ASP A 288 -11.57 -9.12 -2.73
N VAL A 289 -10.98 -9.72 -3.75
CA VAL A 289 -10.92 -9.19 -5.12
C VAL A 289 -11.81 -10.05 -6.00
N GLU A 290 -12.89 -9.47 -6.51
CA GLU A 290 -13.80 -10.13 -7.46
C GLU A 290 -13.44 -9.74 -8.89
N LEU A 291 -12.91 -10.70 -9.65
CA LEU A 291 -12.45 -10.45 -11.02
C LEU A 291 -13.61 -10.16 -11.99
N ALA A 292 -14.77 -10.78 -11.77
CA ALA A 292 -15.92 -10.60 -12.66
C ALA A 292 -16.51 -9.19 -12.59
N THR A 293 -16.56 -8.62 -11.38
CA THR A 293 -17.08 -7.26 -11.16
C THR A 293 -16.01 -6.19 -11.10
N GLN A 294 -14.73 -6.57 -11.09
CA GLN A 294 -13.61 -5.66 -10.96
C GLN A 294 -13.75 -4.76 -9.71
N THR A 295 -14.11 -5.40 -8.59
CA THR A 295 -14.30 -4.74 -7.28
C THR A 295 -13.38 -5.35 -6.22
N LEU A 296 -13.08 -4.56 -5.21
CA LEU A 296 -12.37 -4.96 -4.01
C LEU A 296 -13.21 -4.61 -2.80
N VAL A 297 -13.29 -5.54 -1.85
CA VAL A 297 -13.90 -5.32 -0.54
C VAL A 297 -12.88 -5.67 0.54
N ALA A 298 -12.67 -4.75 1.48
CA ALA A 298 -11.87 -5.00 2.68
C ALA A 298 -12.78 -5.37 3.85
N TYR A 299 -12.31 -6.31 4.67
CA TYR A 299 -13.08 -6.90 5.77
C TYR A 299 -12.32 -6.89 7.08
N GLU A 300 -13.06 -6.79 8.18
CA GLU A 300 -12.63 -7.15 9.54
C GLU A 300 -13.47 -8.35 10.00
N GLY A 301 -12.88 -9.54 10.01
CA GLY A 301 -13.65 -10.78 10.16
C GLY A 301 -14.73 -10.89 9.07
N PRO A 302 -16.02 -11.10 9.42
CA PRO A 302 -17.10 -11.18 8.43
C PRO A 302 -17.67 -9.81 8.01
N ARG A 303 -17.24 -8.70 8.64
CA ARG A 303 -17.78 -7.37 8.44
C ARG A 303 -17.03 -6.63 7.31
N PRO A 304 -17.70 -6.23 6.23
CA PRO A 304 -17.11 -5.36 5.23
C PRO A 304 -16.88 -3.97 5.82
N VAL A 305 -15.75 -3.35 5.52
CA VAL A 305 -15.40 -2.01 6.03
C VAL A 305 -15.11 -1.00 4.93
N TYR A 306 -14.79 -1.48 3.74
CA TYR A 306 -14.51 -0.63 2.59
C TYR A 306 -14.78 -1.37 1.28
N ALA A 307 -15.23 -0.65 0.26
CA ALA A 307 -15.42 -1.20 -1.08
C ALA A 307 -14.98 -0.20 -2.15
N THR A 308 -14.33 -0.69 -3.22
CA THR A 308 -13.89 0.13 -4.33
C THR A 308 -13.83 -0.62 -5.65
N LEU A 309 -13.61 0.11 -6.75
CA LEU A 309 -13.28 -0.45 -8.06
C LEU A 309 -11.79 -0.71 -8.19
N VAL A 310 -11.45 -1.77 -8.92
CA VAL A 310 -10.07 -2.11 -9.28
C VAL A 310 -9.93 -2.29 -10.78
N SER A 311 -8.69 -2.42 -11.26
CA SER A 311 -8.38 -2.95 -12.59
C SER A 311 -7.40 -4.09 -12.44
N THR A 312 -7.80 -5.29 -12.81
CA THR A 312 -7.00 -6.50 -12.68
C THR A 312 -6.34 -6.90 -14.00
N GLY A 313 -5.56 -7.97 -13.97
CA GLY A 313 -4.83 -8.52 -15.11
C GLY A 313 -5.73 -8.92 -16.30
N ARG A 314 -5.23 -8.66 -17.52
CA ARG A 314 -5.94 -8.93 -18.79
C ARG A 314 -5.85 -10.38 -19.25
N GLY A 315 -4.85 -11.11 -18.74
CA GLY A 315 -4.56 -12.47 -19.18
C GLY A 315 -5.59 -13.51 -18.71
N ALA A 316 -5.66 -14.60 -19.44
CA ALA A 316 -6.36 -15.79 -18.98
C ALA A 316 -5.68 -16.37 -17.74
N GLN A 317 -6.44 -17.05 -16.87
CA GLN A 317 -5.86 -17.68 -15.68
C GLN A 317 -4.74 -18.66 -16.06
N GLY A 318 -3.62 -18.56 -15.33
CA GLY A 318 -2.40 -19.34 -15.58
C GLY A 318 -1.38 -18.65 -16.49
N THR A 319 -1.67 -17.46 -17.04
CA THR A 319 -0.70 -16.65 -17.79
C THR A 319 -0.06 -15.60 -16.87
N ASP A 320 1.10 -15.08 -17.27
CA ASP A 320 1.85 -14.07 -16.49
C ASP A 320 1.13 -12.73 -16.42
N THR A 321 0.18 -12.46 -17.31
CA THR A 321 -0.64 -11.25 -17.32
C THR A 321 -1.99 -11.40 -16.62
N ALA A 322 -2.26 -12.55 -15.97
CA ALA A 322 -3.45 -12.77 -15.16
C ALA A 322 -3.22 -12.33 -13.71
N THR A 323 -4.28 -11.83 -13.04
CA THR A 323 -4.32 -11.80 -11.58
C THR A 323 -4.67 -13.21 -11.09
N PRO A 324 -3.77 -13.91 -10.36
CA PRO A 324 -3.97 -15.31 -10.02
C PRO A 324 -5.09 -15.47 -9.00
N ARG A 325 -6.04 -16.38 -9.31
CA ARG A 325 -7.10 -16.76 -8.38
C ARG A 325 -6.54 -17.55 -7.18
N GLY A 326 -7.24 -17.52 -6.07
CA GLY A 326 -6.89 -18.27 -4.87
C GLY A 326 -6.83 -17.39 -3.63
N VAL A 327 -6.28 -17.98 -2.57
CA VAL A 327 -6.03 -17.31 -1.29
C VAL A 327 -4.52 -17.12 -1.15
N HIS A 328 -4.12 -15.89 -0.89
CA HIS A 328 -2.74 -15.45 -0.81
C HIS A 328 -2.52 -14.65 0.48
N ARG A 329 -1.27 -14.36 0.83
CA ARG A 329 -0.92 -13.38 1.86
C ARG A 329 0.03 -12.34 1.30
N VAL A 330 -0.15 -11.10 1.73
CA VAL A 330 0.83 -10.05 1.46
C VAL A 330 2.16 -10.45 2.07
N TRP A 331 3.22 -10.53 1.25
CA TRP A 331 4.54 -10.96 1.69
C TRP A 331 5.54 -9.80 1.78
N VAL A 332 5.21 -8.63 1.24
CA VAL A 332 5.97 -7.38 1.42
C VAL A 332 5.07 -6.19 1.15
N LYS A 333 5.29 -5.11 1.92
CA LYS A 333 4.72 -3.78 1.66
C LYS A 333 5.84 -2.80 1.45
N LEU A 334 5.72 -1.97 0.40
CA LEU A 334 6.69 -0.95 0.02
C LEU A 334 5.96 0.39 -0.14
N VAL A 335 6.55 1.47 0.36
CA VAL A 335 6.02 2.83 0.12
C VAL A 335 5.88 3.08 -1.36
N SER A 336 6.88 2.65 -2.13
CA SER A 336 6.88 2.69 -3.59
C SER A 336 7.79 1.60 -4.17
N SER A 337 7.56 1.27 -5.44
CA SER A 337 8.42 0.37 -6.22
C SER A 337 8.39 0.79 -7.67
N THR A 338 9.53 0.78 -8.35
CA THR A 338 9.54 0.98 -9.81
C THR A 338 8.99 -0.27 -10.49
N MET A 339 8.20 -0.04 -11.53
CA MET A 339 7.62 -1.09 -12.37
C MET A 339 7.96 -0.79 -13.84
N ASP A 340 8.58 -1.72 -14.50
CA ASP A 340 8.94 -1.63 -15.91
C ASP A 340 8.91 -3.01 -16.58
N ASN A 341 9.04 -3.04 -17.89
CA ASN A 341 9.22 -4.23 -18.71
C ASN A 341 10.41 -4.07 -19.68
N LEU A 342 11.42 -3.32 -19.27
CA LEU A 342 12.57 -2.97 -20.13
C LEU A 342 13.43 -4.18 -20.49
N GLU A 343 13.37 -5.26 -19.73
CA GLU A 343 14.10 -6.50 -19.98
C GLU A 343 13.34 -7.47 -20.93
N ASP A 344 12.08 -7.17 -21.27
CA ASP A 344 11.25 -7.97 -22.17
C ASP A 344 11.46 -7.51 -23.62
N GLU A 345 12.41 -8.15 -24.31
CA GLU A 345 12.76 -7.83 -25.70
C GLU A 345 11.57 -8.09 -26.67
N ASP A 346 10.62 -8.95 -26.32
CA ASP A 346 9.44 -9.29 -27.11
C ASP A 346 8.24 -8.38 -26.81
N ALA A 347 8.38 -7.41 -25.90
CA ALA A 347 7.31 -6.49 -25.58
C ALA A 347 6.92 -5.62 -26.77
N ALA A 348 5.65 -5.56 -27.09
CA ALA A 348 5.12 -4.70 -28.16
C ALA A 348 5.35 -3.19 -27.89
N SER A 349 5.55 -2.82 -26.62
CA SER A 349 5.94 -1.47 -26.18
C SER A 349 6.56 -1.55 -24.79
N HIS A 350 7.59 -0.74 -24.56
CA HIS A 350 8.17 -0.61 -23.23
C HIS A 350 7.40 0.39 -22.38
N TYR A 351 7.44 0.15 -21.08
CA TYR A 351 7.01 1.12 -20.08
C TYR A 351 7.98 1.12 -18.90
N ALA A 352 8.13 2.27 -18.28
CA ALA A 352 8.87 2.42 -17.04
C ALA A 352 8.17 3.48 -16.18
N ILE A 353 7.74 3.08 -14.99
CA ILE A 353 7.04 3.95 -14.04
C ILE A 353 7.81 3.93 -12.73
N GLU A 354 8.54 5.01 -12.46
CA GLU A 354 9.28 5.15 -11.22
C GLU A 354 8.35 5.28 -10.03
N ASP A 355 8.74 4.62 -8.95
CA ASP A 355 8.15 4.78 -7.62
C ASP A 355 6.60 4.65 -7.58
N VAL A 356 6.05 3.64 -8.25
CA VAL A 356 4.62 3.29 -8.15
C VAL A 356 4.21 3.19 -6.68
N PRO A 357 3.20 3.96 -6.21
CA PRO A 357 2.96 4.13 -4.78
C PRO A 357 2.19 2.99 -4.12
N TYR A 358 2.44 2.79 -2.84
CA TYR A 358 1.68 1.92 -1.92
C TYR A 358 1.60 0.46 -2.38
N VAL A 359 2.74 -0.12 -2.73
CA VAL A 359 2.83 -1.48 -3.27
C VAL A 359 2.70 -2.53 -2.17
N GLN A 360 1.90 -3.56 -2.41
CA GLN A 360 1.69 -4.70 -1.52
C GLN A 360 1.65 -5.98 -2.35
N PHE A 361 2.78 -6.67 -2.47
CA PHE A 361 2.84 -7.93 -3.21
C PHE A 361 2.25 -9.09 -2.42
N PHE A 362 1.38 -9.90 -3.07
CA PHE A 362 0.74 -11.06 -2.45
C PHE A 362 0.94 -12.37 -3.22
N ALA A 363 1.25 -12.32 -4.52
CA ALA A 363 1.52 -13.51 -5.32
C ALA A 363 2.71 -13.24 -6.26
N LYS A 364 3.92 -13.69 -5.90
CA LYS A 364 5.16 -13.36 -6.62
C LYS A 364 5.27 -11.83 -6.83
N ALA A 365 5.35 -11.38 -8.09
CA ALA A 365 5.38 -9.97 -8.47
C ALA A 365 3.98 -9.34 -8.67
N VAL A 366 2.89 -10.06 -8.37
CA VAL A 366 1.53 -9.52 -8.43
C VAL A 366 1.13 -8.94 -7.07
N GLY A 367 0.61 -7.73 -7.08
CA GLY A 367 0.23 -7.00 -5.85
C GLY A 367 -0.79 -5.91 -6.09
N PHE A 368 -1.17 -5.24 -5.01
CA PHE A 368 -1.90 -3.99 -5.02
C PHE A 368 -0.94 -2.82 -5.17
N HIS A 369 -1.35 -1.77 -5.87
CA HIS A 369 -0.61 -0.50 -5.92
C HIS A 369 -1.49 0.65 -6.41
N GLY A 370 -1.07 1.89 -6.12
CA GLY A 370 -1.70 3.08 -6.65
C GLY A 370 -1.35 3.29 -8.13
N THR A 371 -2.36 3.62 -8.91
CA THR A 371 -2.24 3.82 -10.36
C THR A 371 -2.68 5.21 -10.74
N PHE A 372 -1.76 6.04 -11.22
CA PHE A 372 -2.01 7.42 -11.64
C PHE A 372 -1.98 7.62 -13.15
N TRP A 373 -1.58 6.62 -13.93
CA TRP A 373 -1.47 6.68 -15.40
C TRP A 373 -2.74 6.27 -16.15
N HIS A 374 -3.76 5.84 -15.43
CA HIS A 374 -5.09 5.63 -15.98
C HIS A 374 -6.15 5.72 -14.88
N ASP A 375 -7.40 5.90 -15.31
CA ASP A 375 -8.59 5.91 -14.47
C ASP A 375 -9.59 4.80 -14.87
N GLY A 376 -9.13 3.76 -15.55
CA GLY A 376 -9.94 2.67 -16.11
C GLY A 376 -10.52 1.67 -15.11
N PHE A 377 -10.70 2.06 -13.83
CA PHE A 377 -11.21 1.18 -12.78
C PHE A 377 -12.61 0.65 -13.10
N GLY A 378 -12.87 -0.59 -12.70
CA GLY A 378 -14.06 -1.36 -13.09
C GLY A 378 -13.90 -2.16 -14.39
N ARG A 379 -12.70 -2.12 -15.02
CA ARG A 379 -12.35 -2.83 -16.26
C ARG A 379 -10.96 -3.47 -16.12
N VAL A 380 -10.74 -4.63 -16.74
CA VAL A 380 -9.41 -5.27 -16.79
C VAL A 380 -8.43 -4.43 -17.60
N ARG A 381 -7.22 -4.17 -17.08
CA ARG A 381 -6.21 -3.32 -17.74
C ARG A 381 -4.75 -3.69 -17.45
N SER A 382 -4.48 -4.34 -16.34
CA SER A 382 -3.10 -4.56 -15.88
C SER A 382 -2.43 -5.77 -16.53
N HIS A 383 -1.15 -5.95 -16.25
CA HIS A 383 -0.36 -7.15 -16.60
C HIS A 383 -0.29 -8.14 -15.41
N GLY A 384 -1.32 -8.16 -14.55
CA GLY A 384 -1.43 -9.08 -13.41
C GLY A 384 -1.74 -8.39 -12.09
N CYS A 385 -1.16 -7.23 -11.82
CA CYS A 385 -1.41 -6.48 -10.59
C CYS A 385 -2.86 -6.01 -10.46
N VAL A 386 -3.30 -5.77 -9.24
CA VAL A 386 -4.58 -5.15 -8.90
C VAL A 386 -4.38 -3.64 -8.75
N ASN A 387 -4.70 -2.91 -9.80
CA ASN A 387 -4.57 -1.46 -9.85
C ASN A 387 -5.69 -0.78 -9.07
N LEU A 388 -5.33 0.14 -8.20
CA LEU A 388 -6.21 0.97 -7.38
C LEU A 388 -6.03 2.45 -7.73
N SER A 389 -7.03 3.29 -7.47
CA SER A 389 -6.79 4.72 -7.41
C SER A 389 -5.71 5.03 -6.36
N PRO A 390 -4.91 6.09 -6.50
CA PRO A 390 -3.91 6.42 -5.48
C PRO A 390 -4.50 6.58 -4.08
N LEU A 391 -5.69 7.15 -3.96
CA LEU A 391 -6.40 7.30 -2.68
C LEU A 391 -6.83 5.97 -2.07
N ASP A 392 -7.30 5.03 -2.90
CA ASP A 392 -7.68 3.69 -2.44
C ASP A 392 -6.47 2.85 -2.07
N ALA A 393 -5.38 2.96 -2.84
CA ALA A 393 -4.13 2.27 -2.53
C ALA A 393 -3.51 2.77 -1.21
N GLN A 394 -3.56 4.09 -0.96
CA GLN A 394 -3.14 4.69 0.30
C GLN A 394 -3.99 4.16 1.47
N TRP A 395 -5.33 4.17 1.31
CA TRP A 395 -6.24 3.65 2.32
C TRP A 395 -5.98 2.17 2.61
N LEU A 396 -5.86 1.35 1.56
CA LEU A 396 -5.61 -0.08 1.69
C LEU A 396 -4.25 -0.36 2.35
N PHE A 397 -3.22 0.43 2.01
CA PHE A 397 -1.89 0.32 2.60
C PHE A 397 -1.90 0.59 4.12
N ASP A 398 -2.72 1.53 4.57
CA ASP A 398 -2.89 1.82 6.00
C ASP A 398 -3.76 0.77 6.72
N PHE A 399 -4.75 0.24 6.03
CA PHE A 399 -5.66 -0.77 6.57
C PHE A 399 -4.99 -2.11 6.84
N THR A 400 -4.09 -2.54 5.94
CA THR A 400 -3.48 -3.89 5.95
C THR A 400 -2.25 -3.98 6.85
N GLY A 401 -2.03 -5.18 7.43
CA GLY A 401 -0.76 -5.54 8.09
C GLY A 401 0.30 -6.07 7.11
N PRO A 402 1.59 -6.07 7.52
CA PRO A 402 2.15 -5.42 8.69
C PRO A 402 2.13 -3.90 8.59
N ARG A 403 2.08 -3.21 9.74
CA ARG A 403 2.18 -1.75 9.75
C ARG A 403 3.60 -1.31 9.39
N LEU A 404 3.73 -0.33 8.51
CA LEU A 404 5.01 0.25 8.16
C LEU A 404 5.49 1.22 9.25
N PRO A 405 6.64 0.99 9.90
CA PRO A 405 7.19 1.93 10.88
C PRO A 405 7.65 3.25 10.23
N ALA A 406 7.67 4.33 11.03
CA ALA A 406 8.15 5.63 10.56
C ALA A 406 9.58 5.56 10.03
N GLY A 407 9.83 6.19 8.87
CA GLY A 407 11.14 6.21 8.22
C GLY A 407 11.52 4.94 7.45
N TRP A 408 10.62 3.92 7.42
CA TRP A 408 10.88 2.73 6.61
C TRP A 408 10.32 2.89 5.19
N THR A 409 11.04 2.35 4.22
CA THR A 409 10.60 2.27 2.81
C THR A 409 9.88 0.97 2.50
N GLY A 410 10.11 -0.08 3.29
CA GLY A 410 9.48 -1.37 3.11
C GLY A 410 9.45 -2.19 4.38
N VAL A 411 8.48 -3.11 4.48
CA VAL A 411 8.31 -4.02 5.62
C VAL A 411 7.86 -5.40 5.13
N LEU A 412 8.50 -6.45 5.65
CA LEU A 412 8.13 -7.84 5.41
C LEU A 412 7.38 -8.38 6.63
N PRO A 413 6.36 -9.22 6.44
CA PRO A 413 5.66 -9.89 7.54
C PRO A 413 6.57 -10.77 8.40
N THR A 414 6.11 -11.03 9.59
CA THR A 414 6.69 -12.01 10.52
C THR A 414 5.62 -12.98 11.00
N GLU A 415 6.00 -13.99 11.76
CA GLU A 415 5.06 -14.90 12.43
C GLU A 415 4.14 -14.18 13.43
N PHE A 416 4.64 -13.09 14.05
CA PHE A 416 3.87 -12.28 15.02
C PHE A 416 3.03 -11.19 14.37
N GLU A 417 3.38 -10.80 13.16
CA GLU A 417 2.67 -9.79 12.36
C GLU A 417 2.56 -10.27 10.91
N PRO A 418 1.65 -11.23 10.65
CA PRO A 418 1.47 -11.80 9.32
C PRO A 418 0.94 -10.76 8.33
N GLY A 419 1.24 -10.97 7.06
CA GLY A 419 0.63 -10.16 6.00
C GLY A 419 -0.86 -10.42 5.89
N VAL A 420 -1.60 -9.41 5.48
CA VAL A 420 -3.05 -9.51 5.29
C VAL A 420 -3.40 -10.62 4.30
N LEU A 421 -4.49 -11.32 4.59
CA LEU A 421 -5.03 -12.36 3.72
C LEU A 421 -5.75 -11.73 2.53
N VAL A 422 -5.49 -12.24 1.32
CA VAL A 422 -6.05 -11.76 0.06
C VAL A 422 -6.71 -12.93 -0.65
N ARG A 423 -8.00 -12.84 -0.92
CA ARG A 423 -8.69 -13.78 -1.79
C ARG A 423 -8.96 -13.12 -3.13
N VAL A 424 -8.61 -13.82 -4.21
CA VAL A 424 -8.93 -13.46 -5.60
C VAL A 424 -9.87 -14.53 -6.18
N ARG A 425 -11.05 -14.15 -6.64
CA ARG A 425 -12.07 -15.07 -7.15
C ARG A 425 -12.73 -14.62 -8.46
#